data_8db58c85f3128c14685bfd9f8be3767a
#
_entry.id   8db58c85f3128c14685bfd9f8be3767a
#
_cell.length_a   1.000
_cell.length_b   1.000
_cell.length_c   1.000
_cell.angle_alpha   90.00
_cell.angle_beta   90.00
_cell.angle_gamma   90.00
#
_symmetry.space_group_name_H-M   'P 1'
#
loop_
_entity.id
_entity.type
_entity.pdbx_description
1 polymer ?
#
loop_
_entity_poly.entity_id
_entity_poly.type
_entity_poly.pdbx_seq_one_letter_code
_entity_poly.pdbx_strand_id
1 'polypeptide(L)'
;MGALEGRVAIITGAGRGIGREHALLFAAEGAKVVVNDLGGGLDGSSGEATPAEEVVAEIKAMGAEAIANHDNVATWEGGERLVKSALDAFGDLHVLVNNAGILRDRVLVNLSEEDWDAVINVHLKGHFVPMRHAATYWRERAKAGHVVKASVINTSSTSGLLGNVGQSNYGAAKAGIAALTVITAEELGRYGVRVNAIAPAARTRMTESTPGLSDYVVKPADAAVFDVWDPANIS
;
A
#
# COMPACT_ATOMS: atom_id res chain seq x y z
N MET A 1 -10.63 -20.13 12.16
CA MET A 1 -10.66 -18.71 12.54
C MET A 1 -9.37 -18.12 11.97
N GLY A 2 -9.48 -17.20 11.06
CA GLY A 2 -8.33 -16.57 10.40
C GLY A 2 -7.57 -15.62 11.33
N ALA A 3 -6.32 -15.30 11.00
CA ALA A 3 -5.46 -14.40 11.80
C ALA A 3 -6.01 -12.96 11.88
N LEU A 4 -6.85 -12.56 10.91
CA LEU A 4 -7.44 -11.23 10.82
C LEU A 4 -8.97 -11.22 11.03
N GLU A 5 -9.52 -12.26 11.62
CA GLU A 5 -10.95 -12.38 11.88
C GLU A 5 -11.53 -11.15 12.57
N GLY A 6 -12.57 -10.55 11.97
CA GLY A 6 -13.23 -9.35 12.47
C GLY A 6 -12.43 -8.05 12.34
N ARG A 7 -11.26 -8.07 11.68
CA ARG A 7 -10.49 -6.86 11.41
C ARG A 7 -11.02 -6.14 10.18
N VAL A 8 -10.86 -4.83 10.16
CA VAL A 8 -11.11 -3.96 9.00
C VAL A 8 -9.78 -3.42 8.51
N ALA A 9 -9.47 -3.65 7.24
CA ALA A 9 -8.22 -3.25 6.61
C ALA A 9 -8.46 -2.31 5.42
N ILE A 10 -7.66 -1.26 5.31
CA ILE A 10 -7.50 -0.46 4.09
C ILE A 10 -6.19 -0.85 3.45
N ILE A 11 -6.20 -1.12 2.14
CA ILE A 11 -4.98 -1.40 1.36
C ILE A 11 -4.96 -0.47 0.15
N THR A 12 -3.92 0.35 0.03
CA THR A 12 -3.78 1.30 -1.06
C THR A 12 -2.96 0.72 -2.21
N GLY A 13 -3.30 1.07 -3.46
CA GLY A 13 -2.70 0.45 -4.65
C GLY A 13 -3.01 -1.04 -4.74
N ALA A 14 -4.22 -1.43 -4.33
CA ALA A 14 -4.61 -2.81 -4.12
C ALA A 14 -5.28 -3.47 -5.34
N GLY A 15 -5.36 -2.78 -6.47
CA GLY A 15 -5.93 -3.35 -7.68
C GLY A 15 -5.02 -4.36 -8.39
N ARG A 16 -3.70 -4.36 -8.10
CA ARG A 16 -2.73 -5.24 -8.78
C ARG A 16 -1.49 -5.51 -7.91
N GLY A 17 -0.70 -6.52 -8.33
CA GLY A 17 0.59 -6.85 -7.72
C GLY A 17 0.50 -7.13 -6.22
N ILE A 18 1.48 -6.67 -5.44
CA ILE A 18 1.59 -6.92 -4.01
C ILE A 18 0.33 -6.43 -3.25
N GLY A 19 -0.21 -5.26 -3.60
CA GLY A 19 -1.41 -4.75 -2.94
C GLY A 19 -2.64 -5.64 -3.14
N ARG A 20 -2.80 -6.23 -4.35
CA ARG A 20 -3.85 -7.22 -4.62
C ARG A 20 -3.66 -8.47 -3.76
N GLU A 21 -2.45 -9.02 -3.70
CA GLU A 21 -2.17 -10.21 -2.90
C GLU A 21 -2.42 -9.97 -1.41
N HIS A 22 -2.03 -8.81 -0.89
CA HIS A 22 -2.42 -8.40 0.47
C HIS A 22 -3.95 -8.39 0.66
N ALA A 23 -4.70 -7.83 -0.31
CA ALA A 23 -6.15 -7.74 -0.19
C ALA A 23 -6.81 -9.13 -0.18
N LEU A 24 -6.37 -10.04 -1.05
CA LEU A 24 -6.87 -11.40 -1.12
C LEU A 24 -6.54 -12.21 0.13
N LEU A 25 -5.27 -12.17 0.58
CA LEU A 25 -4.85 -12.90 1.77
C LEU A 25 -5.54 -12.36 3.02
N PHE A 26 -5.62 -11.04 3.20
CA PHE A 26 -6.30 -10.45 4.36
C PHE A 26 -7.77 -10.84 4.42
N ALA A 27 -8.44 -10.87 3.26
CA ALA A 27 -9.81 -11.34 3.16
C ALA A 27 -9.95 -12.84 3.49
N ALA A 28 -9.03 -13.68 2.99
CA ALA A 28 -8.99 -15.11 3.30
C ALA A 28 -8.75 -15.37 4.79
N GLU A 29 -8.01 -14.48 5.48
CA GLU A 29 -7.77 -14.51 6.92
C GLU A 29 -8.89 -13.86 7.76
N GLY A 30 -10.02 -13.50 7.13
CA GLY A 30 -11.23 -13.04 7.80
C GLY A 30 -11.34 -11.51 8.00
N ALA A 31 -10.48 -10.72 7.35
CA ALA A 31 -10.62 -9.28 7.35
C ALA A 31 -11.71 -8.79 6.38
N LYS A 32 -12.36 -7.68 6.74
CA LYS A 32 -13.15 -6.86 5.81
C LYS A 32 -12.19 -5.85 5.16
N VAL A 33 -12.20 -5.76 3.83
CA VAL A 33 -11.16 -5.04 3.10
C VAL A 33 -11.72 -3.86 2.30
N VAL A 34 -11.11 -2.69 2.46
CA VAL A 34 -11.24 -1.58 1.53
C VAL A 34 -10.08 -1.67 0.53
N VAL A 35 -10.42 -1.99 -0.71
CA VAL A 35 -9.49 -2.08 -1.83
C VAL A 35 -9.40 -0.72 -2.50
N ASN A 36 -8.36 0.05 -2.20
CA ASN A 36 -8.17 1.35 -2.82
C ASN A 36 -7.21 1.23 -4.01
N ASP A 37 -7.66 1.68 -5.17
CA ASP A 37 -6.84 1.84 -6.36
C ASP A 37 -7.41 2.95 -7.25
N LEU A 38 -6.58 3.89 -7.67
CA LEU A 38 -7.01 4.99 -8.54
C LEU A 38 -7.29 4.54 -9.99
N GLY A 39 -6.87 3.31 -10.34
CA GLY A 39 -6.99 2.77 -11.69
C GLY A 39 -5.92 3.26 -12.67
N GLY A 40 -4.90 3.98 -12.18
CA GLY A 40 -3.84 4.56 -13.00
C GLY A 40 -2.82 3.56 -13.54
N GLY A 41 -2.08 3.96 -14.58
CA GLY A 41 -0.89 3.26 -15.05
C GLY A 41 0.28 3.35 -14.06
N LEU A 42 1.35 2.57 -14.30
CA LEU A 42 2.59 2.65 -13.50
C LEU A 42 3.22 4.05 -13.54
N ASP A 43 2.96 4.78 -14.58
CA ASP A 43 3.42 6.15 -14.81
C ASP A 43 2.56 7.21 -14.10
N GLY A 44 1.49 6.80 -13.40
CA GLY A 44 0.55 7.69 -12.72
C GLY A 44 -0.53 8.27 -13.63
N SER A 45 -0.66 7.79 -14.87
CA SER A 45 -1.77 8.18 -15.78
C SER A 45 -3.11 7.67 -15.24
N SER A 46 -4.19 8.43 -15.49
CA SER A 46 -5.55 7.99 -15.16
C SER A 46 -5.98 6.84 -16.08
N GLY A 47 -6.50 5.77 -15.50
CA GLY A 47 -7.02 4.60 -16.20
C GLY A 47 -8.49 4.35 -15.87
N GLU A 48 -9.07 3.29 -16.43
CA GLU A 48 -10.41 2.83 -16.10
C GLU A 48 -10.45 2.34 -14.64
N ALA A 49 -11.58 2.58 -13.94
CA ALA A 49 -11.75 2.33 -12.49
C ALA A 49 -11.93 0.83 -12.13
N THR A 50 -11.54 -0.06 -13.02
CA THR A 50 -11.82 -1.50 -12.94
C THR A 50 -10.94 -2.34 -12.00
N PRO A 51 -9.64 -2.05 -11.74
CA PRO A 51 -8.78 -2.98 -10.98
C PRO A 51 -9.22 -3.21 -9.53
N ALA A 52 -9.69 -2.17 -8.84
CA ALA A 52 -10.18 -2.32 -7.46
C ALA A 52 -11.47 -3.14 -7.41
N GLU A 53 -12.37 -2.95 -8.38
CA GLU A 53 -13.64 -3.66 -8.48
C GLU A 53 -13.45 -5.13 -8.82
N GLU A 54 -12.47 -5.46 -9.67
CA GLU A 54 -12.10 -6.85 -9.99
C GLU A 54 -11.64 -7.59 -8.72
N VAL A 55 -10.74 -6.99 -7.93
CA VAL A 55 -10.28 -7.58 -6.66
C VAL A 55 -11.41 -7.71 -5.65
N VAL A 56 -12.30 -6.72 -5.56
CA VAL A 56 -13.51 -6.81 -4.71
C VAL A 56 -14.42 -7.95 -5.13
N ALA A 57 -14.59 -8.16 -6.44
CA ALA A 57 -15.39 -9.27 -6.94
C ALA A 57 -14.77 -10.64 -6.58
N GLU A 58 -13.45 -10.77 -6.69
CA GLU A 58 -12.72 -11.98 -6.27
C GLU A 58 -12.88 -12.23 -4.77
N ILE A 59 -12.71 -11.21 -3.92
CA ILE A 59 -12.88 -11.33 -2.46
C ILE A 59 -14.31 -11.77 -2.12
N LYS A 60 -15.32 -11.18 -2.76
CA LYS A 60 -16.72 -11.57 -2.56
C LYS A 60 -17.00 -13.00 -3.02
N ALA A 61 -16.37 -13.44 -4.12
CA ALA A 61 -16.49 -14.82 -4.60
C ALA A 61 -15.91 -15.86 -3.62
N MET A 62 -14.92 -15.46 -2.78
CA MET A 62 -14.41 -16.27 -1.68
C MET A 62 -15.33 -16.27 -0.44
N GLY A 63 -16.43 -15.51 -0.45
CA GLY A 63 -17.36 -15.40 0.67
C GLY A 63 -16.94 -14.35 1.72
N ALA A 64 -15.94 -13.51 1.43
CA ALA A 64 -15.47 -12.44 2.30
C ALA A 64 -16.08 -11.06 1.93
N GLU A 65 -15.89 -10.06 2.79
CA GLU A 65 -16.43 -8.73 2.62
C GLU A 65 -15.38 -7.73 2.13
N ALA A 66 -15.67 -7.03 1.03
CA ALA A 66 -14.83 -5.95 0.54
C ALA A 66 -15.64 -4.86 -0.17
N ILE A 67 -15.08 -3.65 -0.19
CA ILE A 67 -15.54 -2.52 -1.00
C ILE A 67 -14.39 -1.93 -1.81
N ALA A 68 -14.70 -1.38 -2.99
CA ALA A 68 -13.76 -0.60 -3.78
C ALA A 68 -13.74 0.86 -3.33
N ASN A 69 -12.59 1.50 -3.44
CA ASN A 69 -12.39 2.92 -3.22
C ASN A 69 -11.42 3.47 -4.28
N HIS A 70 -11.76 4.62 -4.87
CA HIS A 70 -10.98 5.24 -5.96
C HIS A 70 -10.41 6.61 -5.60
N ASP A 71 -10.34 6.93 -4.30
CA ASP A 71 -9.79 8.19 -3.84
C ASP A 71 -8.28 8.27 -4.05
N ASN A 72 -7.83 9.46 -4.42
CA ASN A 72 -6.41 9.76 -4.53
C ASN A 72 -5.80 9.92 -3.12
N VAL A 73 -4.96 8.96 -2.75
CA VAL A 73 -4.28 8.92 -1.43
C VAL A 73 -3.32 10.08 -1.19
N ALA A 74 -2.88 10.76 -2.24
CA ALA A 74 -1.97 11.90 -2.17
C ALA A 74 -2.68 13.25 -1.95
N THR A 75 -4.01 13.29 -1.98
CA THR A 75 -4.80 14.48 -1.62
C THR A 75 -5.33 14.36 -0.20
N TRP A 76 -5.39 15.50 0.51
CA TRP A 76 -5.85 15.51 1.90
C TRP A 76 -7.27 14.97 2.03
N GLU A 77 -8.17 15.46 1.18
CA GLU A 77 -9.58 15.06 1.13
C GLU A 77 -9.76 13.61 0.67
N GLY A 78 -8.89 13.14 -0.23
CA GLY A 78 -8.90 11.74 -0.68
C GLY A 78 -8.55 10.77 0.43
N GLY A 79 -7.51 11.07 1.22
CA GLY A 79 -7.18 10.25 2.39
C GLY A 79 -8.24 10.30 3.49
N GLU A 80 -8.90 11.43 3.66
CA GLU A 80 -10.03 11.55 4.58
C GLU A 80 -11.21 10.67 4.15
N ARG A 81 -11.62 10.76 2.86
CA ARG A 81 -12.71 9.93 2.32
C ARG A 81 -12.36 8.44 2.34
N LEU A 82 -11.10 8.09 2.09
CA LEU A 82 -10.65 6.71 2.16
C LEU A 82 -10.84 6.12 3.56
N VAL A 83 -10.39 6.82 4.61
CA VAL A 83 -10.59 6.36 5.98
C VAL A 83 -12.07 6.33 6.33
N LYS A 84 -12.82 7.36 5.93
CA LYS A 84 -14.27 7.41 6.13
C LYS A 84 -15.00 6.24 5.48
N SER A 85 -14.59 5.80 4.29
CA SER A 85 -15.23 4.66 3.60
C SER A 85 -15.16 3.35 4.39
N ALA A 86 -14.05 3.10 5.09
CA ALA A 86 -13.92 1.94 5.99
C ALA A 86 -14.86 2.05 7.19
N LEU A 87 -14.94 3.24 7.78
CA LEU A 87 -15.83 3.48 8.93
C LEU A 87 -17.30 3.39 8.56
N ASP A 88 -17.69 3.94 7.43
CA ASP A 88 -19.07 3.92 6.95
C ASP A 88 -19.53 2.49 6.58
N ALA A 89 -18.65 1.71 5.93
CA ALA A 89 -19.00 0.38 5.46
C ALA A 89 -18.90 -0.70 6.55
N PHE A 90 -17.91 -0.59 7.45
CA PHE A 90 -17.55 -1.67 8.36
C PHE A 90 -17.52 -1.26 9.84
N GLY A 91 -17.71 0.02 10.14
CA GLY A 91 -17.86 0.55 11.51
C GLY A 91 -16.55 0.74 12.27
N ASP A 92 -15.40 0.30 11.74
CA ASP A 92 -14.08 0.41 12.41
C ASP A 92 -12.93 0.44 11.39
N LEU A 93 -11.70 0.66 11.87
CA LEU A 93 -10.46 0.54 11.12
C LEU A 93 -9.35 -0.04 12.03
N HIS A 94 -8.75 -1.13 11.61
CA HIS A 94 -7.72 -1.83 12.39
C HIS A 94 -6.37 -1.90 11.69
N VAL A 95 -6.35 -1.94 10.36
CA VAL A 95 -5.12 -2.08 9.57
C VAL A 95 -5.13 -1.07 8.43
N LEU A 96 -4.00 -0.38 8.25
CA LEU A 96 -3.74 0.45 7.07
C LEU A 96 -2.45 -0.05 6.40
N VAL A 97 -2.57 -0.52 5.16
CA VAL A 97 -1.44 -0.87 4.30
C VAL A 97 -1.26 0.24 3.26
N ASN A 98 -0.22 1.03 3.43
CA ASN A 98 0.22 2.03 2.47
C ASN A 98 1.15 1.37 1.46
N ASN A 99 0.61 1.05 0.27
CA ASN A 99 1.34 0.35 -0.78
C ASN A 99 1.27 1.07 -2.15
N ALA A 100 0.35 2.02 -2.34
CA ALA A 100 0.23 2.76 -3.60
C ALA A 100 1.57 3.38 -4.04
N GLY A 101 1.87 3.28 -5.35
CA GLY A 101 3.12 3.79 -5.88
C GLY A 101 3.18 3.82 -7.40
N ILE A 102 4.06 4.65 -7.93
CA ILE A 102 4.36 4.82 -9.36
C ILE A 102 5.87 4.85 -9.59
N LEU A 103 6.31 4.68 -10.82
CA LEU A 103 7.70 4.87 -11.24
C LEU A 103 7.82 5.98 -12.29
N ARG A 104 8.83 6.83 -12.12
CA ARG A 104 9.29 7.84 -13.06
C ARG A 104 10.82 7.84 -13.03
N ASP A 105 11.39 6.69 -13.41
CA ASP A 105 12.84 6.45 -13.30
C ASP A 105 13.60 7.21 -14.37
N ARG A 106 14.55 8.04 -13.95
CA ARG A 106 15.47 8.81 -14.77
C ARG A 106 16.78 9.00 -14.03
N VAL A 107 17.91 9.00 -14.74
CA VAL A 107 19.17 9.51 -14.16
C VAL A 107 19.01 10.99 -13.80
N LEU A 108 19.65 11.43 -12.73
CA LEU A 108 19.42 12.74 -12.10
C LEU A 108 19.40 13.91 -13.10
N VAL A 109 20.33 13.92 -14.06
CA VAL A 109 20.44 15.01 -15.06
C VAL A 109 19.28 15.08 -16.06
N ASN A 110 18.46 14.02 -16.15
CA ASN A 110 17.31 13.91 -17.06
C ASN A 110 15.97 13.88 -16.30
N LEU A 111 16.01 13.99 -14.96
CA LEU A 111 14.82 13.97 -14.12
C LEU A 111 14.14 15.34 -14.18
N SER A 112 12.88 15.41 -14.58
CA SER A 112 12.12 16.64 -14.57
C SER A 112 11.50 16.94 -13.19
N GLU A 113 11.06 18.17 -12.98
CA GLU A 113 10.33 18.57 -11.78
C GLU A 113 9.01 17.78 -11.66
N GLU A 114 8.29 17.56 -12.76
CA GLU A 114 7.05 16.80 -12.79
C GLU A 114 7.27 15.33 -12.40
N ASP A 115 8.35 14.70 -12.88
CA ASP A 115 8.70 13.33 -12.52
C ASP A 115 9.06 13.21 -11.03
N TRP A 116 9.78 14.21 -10.50
CA TRP A 116 10.10 14.31 -9.08
C TRP A 116 8.83 14.46 -8.24
N ASP A 117 8.03 15.47 -8.53
CA ASP A 117 6.83 15.81 -7.77
C ASP A 117 5.79 14.68 -7.79
N ALA A 118 5.58 14.05 -8.96
CA ALA A 118 4.66 12.93 -9.07
C ALA A 118 5.05 11.78 -8.14
N VAL A 119 6.32 11.39 -8.10
CA VAL A 119 6.82 10.29 -7.28
C VAL A 119 6.76 10.64 -5.80
N ILE A 120 7.26 11.83 -5.40
CA ILE A 120 7.20 12.28 -3.98
C ILE A 120 5.75 12.38 -3.51
N ASN A 121 4.86 12.91 -4.34
CA ASN A 121 3.45 13.07 -3.99
C ASN A 121 2.75 11.72 -3.79
N VAL A 122 2.88 10.78 -4.74
CA VAL A 122 2.20 9.49 -4.63
C VAL A 122 2.81 8.64 -3.51
N HIS A 123 4.14 8.57 -3.41
CA HIS A 123 4.78 7.72 -2.41
C HIS A 123 4.78 8.36 -1.02
N LEU A 124 5.53 9.45 -0.84
CA LEU A 124 5.76 9.99 0.51
C LEU A 124 4.50 10.64 1.09
N LYS A 125 3.88 11.55 0.33
CA LYS A 125 2.64 12.19 0.76
C LYS A 125 1.47 11.20 0.80
N GLY A 126 1.37 10.27 -0.19
CA GLY A 126 0.32 9.25 -0.23
C GLY A 126 0.43 8.19 0.86
N HIS A 127 1.57 8.03 1.54
CA HIS A 127 1.68 7.27 2.77
C HIS A 127 1.30 8.11 4.00
N PHE A 128 1.73 9.37 4.01
CA PHE A 128 1.45 10.28 5.12
C PHE A 128 -0.05 10.58 5.29
N VAL A 129 -0.75 10.93 4.21
CA VAL A 129 -2.13 11.43 4.30
C VAL A 129 -3.12 10.39 4.85
N PRO A 130 -3.23 9.15 4.32
CA PRO A 130 -4.09 8.14 4.91
C PRO A 130 -3.73 7.82 6.35
N MET A 131 -2.44 7.70 6.66
CA MET A 131 -1.96 7.44 8.02
C MET A 131 -2.34 8.57 8.98
N ARG A 132 -2.25 9.84 8.56
CA ARG A 132 -2.65 10.99 9.37
C ARG A 132 -4.14 10.96 9.74
N HIS A 133 -5.03 10.60 8.79
CA HIS A 133 -6.46 10.50 9.06
C HIS A 133 -6.78 9.29 9.93
N ALA A 134 -6.21 8.12 9.64
CA ALA A 134 -6.36 6.92 10.46
C ALA A 134 -5.83 7.13 11.90
N ALA A 135 -4.68 7.79 12.06
CA ALA A 135 -4.12 8.11 13.38
C ALA A 135 -5.04 9.03 14.19
N THR A 136 -5.72 9.98 13.53
CA THR A 136 -6.72 10.82 14.20
C THR A 136 -7.86 9.99 14.75
N TYR A 137 -8.42 9.09 13.95
CA TYR A 137 -9.48 8.18 14.36
C TYR A 137 -9.05 7.32 15.56
N TRP A 138 -7.90 6.65 15.49
CA TRP A 138 -7.42 5.80 16.57
C TRP A 138 -7.12 6.58 17.85
N ARG A 139 -6.54 7.78 17.74
CA ARG A 139 -6.33 8.66 18.89
C ARG A 139 -7.64 9.03 19.58
N GLU A 140 -8.68 9.41 18.84
CA GLU A 140 -9.97 9.77 19.42
C GLU A 140 -10.65 8.55 20.06
N ARG A 141 -10.55 7.36 19.44
CA ARG A 141 -10.98 6.09 20.05
C ARG A 141 -10.27 5.82 21.37
N ALA A 142 -8.95 5.94 21.41
CA ALA A 142 -8.15 5.73 22.63
C ALA A 142 -8.52 6.75 23.73
N LYS A 143 -8.70 8.04 23.39
CA LYS A 143 -9.14 9.07 24.32
C LYS A 143 -10.55 8.83 24.86
N ALA A 144 -11.42 8.20 24.09
CA ALA A 144 -12.76 7.80 24.51
C ALA A 144 -12.76 6.53 25.39
N GLY A 145 -11.59 6.00 25.74
CA GLY A 145 -11.43 4.84 26.61
C GLY A 145 -11.53 3.48 25.91
N HIS A 146 -11.58 3.46 24.58
CA HIS A 146 -11.57 2.19 23.82
C HIS A 146 -10.15 1.63 23.73
N VAL A 147 -10.02 0.31 23.80
CA VAL A 147 -8.77 -0.38 23.54
C VAL A 147 -8.53 -0.42 22.03
N VAL A 148 -7.55 0.33 21.57
CA VAL A 148 -7.12 0.31 20.17
C VAL A 148 -6.03 -0.75 20.00
N LYS A 149 -6.19 -1.61 18.99
CA LYS A 149 -5.21 -2.61 18.55
C LYS A 149 -5.07 -2.49 17.04
N ALA A 150 -4.40 -1.43 16.59
CA ALA A 150 -4.26 -1.13 15.17
C ALA A 150 -2.82 -1.33 14.68
N SER A 151 -2.68 -1.46 13.37
CA SER A 151 -1.38 -1.61 12.70
C SER A 151 -1.33 -0.80 11.41
N VAL A 152 -0.20 -0.15 11.17
CA VAL A 152 0.15 0.45 9.88
C VAL A 152 1.30 -0.34 9.28
N ILE A 153 1.22 -0.65 8.00
CA ILE A 153 2.28 -1.26 7.21
C ILE A 153 2.61 -0.32 6.05
N ASN A 154 3.81 0.23 6.07
CA ASN A 154 4.30 1.11 5.01
C ASN A 154 5.19 0.33 4.05
N THR A 155 5.04 0.56 2.75
CA THR A 155 5.86 -0.09 1.73
C THR A 155 7.05 0.80 1.37
N SER A 156 8.21 0.53 1.95
CA SER A 156 9.50 1.09 1.59
C SER A 156 10.13 0.33 0.41
N SER A 157 11.43 0.40 0.24
CA SER A 157 12.17 -0.30 -0.81
C SER A 157 13.66 -0.39 -0.44
N THR A 158 14.33 -1.40 -0.97
CA THR A 158 15.81 -1.47 -0.97
C THR A 158 16.43 -0.26 -1.64
N SER A 159 15.78 0.33 -2.66
CA SER A 159 16.24 1.58 -3.29
C SER A 159 16.28 2.76 -2.32
N GLY A 160 15.39 2.82 -1.33
CA GLY A 160 15.41 3.84 -0.29
C GLY A 160 16.45 3.60 0.79
N LEU A 161 16.88 2.35 0.99
CA LEU A 161 17.83 1.97 2.04
C LEU A 161 19.26 1.92 1.53
N LEU A 162 19.47 1.50 0.28
CA LEU A 162 20.79 1.23 -0.31
C LEU A 162 21.10 2.12 -1.53
N GLY A 163 20.08 2.80 -2.07
CA GLY A 163 20.17 3.55 -3.32
C GLY A 163 20.02 2.65 -4.56
N ASN A 164 19.57 3.26 -5.67
CA ASN A 164 19.54 2.64 -6.98
C ASN A 164 19.72 3.72 -8.06
N VAL A 165 20.57 3.44 -9.05
CA VAL A 165 20.83 4.37 -10.16
C VAL A 165 19.53 4.61 -10.96
N GLY A 166 19.24 5.88 -11.27
CA GLY A 166 18.05 6.26 -12.01
C GLY A 166 16.79 6.43 -11.14
N GLN A 167 16.88 6.23 -9.83
CA GLN A 167 15.76 6.31 -8.89
C GLN A 167 15.96 7.38 -7.80
N SER A 168 16.49 8.54 -8.15
CA SER A 168 16.73 9.61 -7.17
C SER A 168 15.46 10.08 -6.46
N ASN A 169 14.34 10.23 -7.20
CA ASN A 169 13.03 10.56 -6.67
C ASN A 169 12.43 9.41 -5.84
N TYR A 170 12.40 8.21 -6.42
CA TYR A 170 11.83 7.03 -5.78
C TYR A 170 12.62 6.62 -4.53
N GLY A 171 13.95 6.55 -4.61
CA GLY A 171 14.81 6.26 -3.47
C GLY A 171 14.64 7.28 -2.33
N ALA A 172 14.60 8.59 -2.65
CA ALA A 172 14.34 9.63 -1.66
C ALA A 172 12.98 9.47 -0.98
N ALA A 173 11.91 9.18 -1.76
CA ALA A 173 10.58 8.94 -1.20
C ALA A 173 10.56 7.71 -0.29
N LYS A 174 11.20 6.60 -0.70
CA LYS A 174 11.23 5.34 0.05
C LYS A 174 12.10 5.43 1.31
N ALA A 175 13.18 6.19 1.30
CA ALA A 175 13.95 6.56 2.50
C ALA A 175 13.11 7.41 3.46
N GLY A 176 12.38 8.40 2.93
CA GLY A 176 11.45 9.22 3.70
C GLY A 176 10.35 8.39 4.37
N ILE A 177 9.80 7.38 3.68
CA ILE A 177 8.81 6.44 4.25
C ILE A 177 9.42 5.63 5.40
N ALA A 178 10.66 5.16 5.29
CA ALA A 178 11.34 4.44 6.36
C ALA A 178 11.50 5.32 7.61
N ALA A 179 11.95 6.57 7.44
CA ALA A 179 12.06 7.54 8.54
C ALA A 179 10.70 7.87 9.15
N LEU A 180 9.67 8.11 8.31
CA LEU A 180 8.30 8.37 8.74
C LEU A 180 7.76 7.20 9.58
N THR A 181 8.07 5.96 9.20
CA THR A 181 7.65 4.76 9.94
C THR A 181 8.20 4.74 11.36
N VAL A 182 9.51 4.99 11.52
CA VAL A 182 10.16 5.01 12.85
C VAL A 182 9.57 6.10 13.73
N ILE A 183 9.43 7.31 13.21
CA ILE A 183 8.89 8.45 13.96
C ILE A 183 7.44 8.17 14.39
N THR A 184 6.60 7.73 13.46
CA THR A 184 5.18 7.53 13.76
C THR A 184 4.92 6.29 14.62
N ALA A 185 5.81 5.29 14.63
CA ALA A 185 5.76 4.17 15.58
C ALA A 185 5.87 4.68 17.03
N GLU A 186 6.81 5.57 17.30
CA GLU A 186 6.97 6.20 18.62
C GLU A 186 5.78 7.08 18.99
N GLU A 187 5.31 7.92 18.04
CA GLU A 187 4.18 8.83 18.29
C GLU A 187 2.87 8.11 18.56
N LEU A 188 2.58 7.02 17.83
CA LEU A 188 1.29 6.34 17.85
C LEU A 188 1.23 5.14 18.80
N GLY A 189 2.38 4.62 19.26
CA GLY A 189 2.46 3.49 20.18
C GLY A 189 1.63 3.66 21.44
N ARG A 190 1.62 4.89 22.01
CA ARG A 190 0.80 5.23 23.19
C ARG A 190 -0.71 5.14 22.97
N TYR A 191 -1.17 5.10 21.73
CA TYR A 191 -2.58 4.92 21.37
C TYR A 191 -2.91 3.48 20.97
N GLY A 192 -1.95 2.52 21.12
CA GLY A 192 -2.16 1.12 20.75
C GLY A 192 -2.01 0.83 19.25
N VAL A 193 -1.30 1.69 18.51
CA VAL A 193 -1.03 1.53 17.08
C VAL A 193 0.43 1.12 16.86
N ARG A 194 0.65 0.03 16.16
CA ARG A 194 1.99 -0.38 15.69
C ARG A 194 2.20 0.14 14.27
N VAL A 195 3.38 0.67 13.99
CA VAL A 195 3.75 1.12 12.65
C VAL A 195 5.02 0.40 12.23
N ASN A 196 4.98 -0.29 11.11
CA ASN A 196 6.10 -1.04 10.55
C ASN A 196 6.25 -0.73 9.06
N ALA A 197 7.41 -1.04 8.49
CA ALA A 197 7.65 -0.98 7.06
C ALA A 197 8.13 -2.33 6.53
N ILE A 198 7.76 -2.62 5.29
CA ILE A 198 8.35 -3.68 4.48
C ILE A 198 9.17 -3.06 3.34
N ALA A 199 10.22 -3.75 2.90
CA ALA A 199 11.00 -3.42 1.71
C ALA A 199 10.95 -4.64 0.77
N PRO A 200 9.82 -4.84 0.06
CA PRO A 200 9.56 -6.07 -0.67
C PRO A 200 10.36 -6.17 -1.96
N ALA A 201 10.61 -7.41 -2.39
CA ALA A 201 11.07 -7.73 -3.72
C ALA A 201 10.17 -8.81 -4.31
N ALA A 202 9.45 -8.49 -5.39
CA ALA A 202 8.51 -9.42 -6.04
C ALA A 202 8.41 -9.14 -7.54
N ARG A 203 7.98 -10.14 -8.31
CA ARG A 203 7.63 -9.96 -9.71
C ARG A 203 6.29 -9.23 -9.81
N THR A 204 6.36 -8.00 -10.27
CA THR A 204 5.20 -7.13 -10.50
C THR A 204 5.42 -6.38 -11.81
N ARG A 205 4.39 -5.74 -12.33
CA ARG A 205 4.55 -4.85 -13.50
C ARG A 205 5.68 -3.84 -13.29
N MET A 206 5.86 -3.37 -12.07
CA MET A 206 6.90 -2.41 -11.70
C MET A 206 8.31 -2.99 -11.88
N THR A 207 8.58 -4.20 -11.40
CA THR A 207 9.88 -4.87 -11.52
C THR A 207 10.13 -5.41 -12.92
N GLU A 208 9.11 -5.89 -13.61
CA GLU A 208 9.19 -6.36 -15.00
C GLU A 208 9.47 -5.22 -15.99
N SER A 209 9.02 -4.00 -15.69
CA SER A 209 9.28 -2.81 -16.51
C SER A 209 10.60 -2.11 -16.18
N THR A 210 11.31 -2.52 -15.13
CA THR A 210 12.56 -1.89 -14.70
C THR A 210 13.76 -2.53 -15.44
N PRO A 211 14.53 -1.78 -16.24
CA PRO A 211 15.71 -2.30 -16.92
C PRO A 211 16.68 -2.98 -15.95
N GLY A 212 17.13 -4.19 -16.30
CA GLY A 212 18.05 -4.99 -15.51
C GLY A 212 17.43 -5.77 -14.35
N LEU A 213 16.14 -5.59 -14.05
CA LEU A 213 15.41 -6.44 -13.09
C LEU A 213 14.53 -7.49 -13.78
N SER A 214 14.02 -7.22 -14.98
CA SER A 214 13.16 -8.14 -15.74
C SER A 214 13.75 -9.54 -15.87
N ASP A 215 15.06 -9.63 -16.11
CA ASP A 215 15.76 -10.90 -16.32
C ASP A 215 15.94 -11.72 -15.03
N TYR A 216 15.84 -11.08 -13.87
CA TYR A 216 15.96 -11.74 -12.56
C TYR A 216 14.64 -12.22 -12.00
N VAL A 217 13.54 -11.55 -12.33
CA VAL A 217 12.20 -11.86 -11.76
C VAL A 217 11.37 -12.79 -12.66
N VAL A 218 12.00 -13.62 -13.47
CA VAL A 218 11.34 -14.52 -14.41
C VAL A 218 10.57 -15.59 -13.65
N LYS A 219 9.33 -15.86 -14.10
CA LYS A 219 8.51 -16.96 -13.56
C LYS A 219 9.13 -18.31 -13.90
N PRO A 220 9.24 -19.25 -12.94
CA PRO A 220 9.68 -20.60 -13.23
C PRO A 220 8.84 -21.24 -14.35
N ALA A 221 9.49 -21.90 -15.29
CA ALA A 221 8.80 -22.62 -16.38
C ALA A 221 8.05 -23.85 -15.85
N ASP A 222 8.55 -24.48 -14.78
CA ASP A 222 7.95 -25.62 -14.10
C ASP A 222 7.15 -25.12 -12.90
N ALA A 223 5.85 -25.37 -12.89
CA ALA A 223 4.94 -25.00 -11.80
C ALA A 223 5.23 -25.71 -10.47
N ALA A 224 6.05 -26.78 -10.47
CA ALA A 224 6.48 -27.46 -9.23
C ALA A 224 7.66 -26.74 -8.56
N VAL A 225 8.32 -25.82 -9.23
CA VAL A 225 9.41 -25.01 -8.66
C VAL A 225 8.82 -23.84 -7.90
N PHE A 226 9.26 -23.66 -6.65
CA PHE A 226 8.84 -22.51 -5.83
C PHE A 226 9.23 -21.20 -6.51
N ASP A 227 8.25 -20.36 -6.74
CA ASP A 227 8.45 -19.05 -7.36
C ASP A 227 8.81 -18.00 -6.30
N VAL A 228 10.08 -17.78 -6.07
CA VAL A 228 10.60 -16.84 -5.06
C VAL A 228 10.15 -15.39 -5.28
N TRP A 229 9.74 -15.05 -6.51
CA TRP A 229 9.33 -13.70 -6.90
C TRP A 229 7.82 -13.52 -6.97
N ASP A 230 7.05 -14.55 -6.60
CA ASP A 230 5.60 -14.40 -6.56
C ASP A 230 5.19 -13.32 -5.54
N PRO A 231 4.41 -12.30 -5.95
CA PRO A 231 3.97 -11.24 -5.03
C PRO A 231 3.15 -11.77 -3.84
N ALA A 232 2.54 -12.95 -3.94
CA ALA A 232 1.85 -13.59 -2.82
C ALA A 232 2.78 -13.95 -1.65
N ASN A 233 4.09 -14.11 -1.89
CA ASN A 233 5.07 -14.38 -0.82
C ASN A 233 5.31 -13.17 0.10
N ILE A 234 4.83 -11.97 -0.29
CA ILE A 234 5.01 -10.73 0.48
C ILE A 234 3.86 -10.51 1.46
N SER A 235 2.75 -11.18 1.26
CA SER A 235 1.49 -10.97 2.00
C SER A 235 1.35 -11.74 3.30
#